data_247bbf293295eba23614c6de4382deef
#
_entry.id   247bbf293295eba23614c6de4382deef
#
_cell.length_a   1.000
_cell.length_b   1.000
_cell.length_c   1.000
_cell.angle_alpha   90.00
_cell.angle_beta   90.00
_cell.angle_gamma   90.00
#
_symmetry.space_group_name_H-M   'P 1'
#
loop_
_entity.id
_entity.type
_entity.pdbx_description
1 polymer ?
#
loop_
_entity_poly.entity_id
_entity_poly.type
_entity_poly.pdbx_seq_one_letter_code
_entity_poly.pdbx_strand_id
1 'polypeptide(L)'
;MNPIIMRFRHIAVSLSCLCLAQLLNAQLTHTVTFDRNLLSIDTTVVDRVSYLKIKYLDLWGEGNIGSPELPVHYLRFSVPYNAVDFTVTITEQNTVTEHYTLPVYPVQPVQPIDSADIPFVFPDSVVYNSSRYCPISPVQVVNEGFLDGDNHIVTIAVWPISYAPANGEMMFRNSVTIRLDYTLRNGNTTLASAPTPILWAITRQNSRRVHRWGREQTKRLVVNPSQVDGFAPITIAHATVPLNEATVLPSYEYTVVTSRALAPAFDRLLGWKRQKGLSAGVVCIEDILACQEFQQGDTLSHINDDAGKLRAYLEHAYKLGPLCYVLLAGDYSVLPIRYGYRAVSYTHLRAHETRH
;
A
#
# COMPACT_ATOMS: atom_id res chain seq x y z
N MET A 1 29.01 -31.50 -80.10
CA MET A 1 28.03 -31.86 -79.04
C MET A 1 28.48 -31.17 -77.75
N ASN A 2 27.85 -30.05 -77.44
CA ASN A 2 28.11 -29.27 -76.23
C ASN A 2 27.05 -29.57 -75.17
N PRO A 3 27.43 -29.88 -73.92
CA PRO A 3 26.44 -29.94 -72.86
C PRO A 3 26.25 -28.56 -72.23
N ILE A 4 24.99 -28.16 -72.12
CA ILE A 4 24.51 -26.94 -71.48
C ILE A 4 24.67 -27.07 -69.97
N ILE A 5 25.44 -26.20 -69.35
CA ILE A 5 25.59 -26.09 -67.92
C ILE A 5 24.47 -25.16 -67.40
N MET A 6 23.50 -25.75 -66.72
CA MET A 6 22.40 -25.06 -66.07
C MET A 6 22.87 -24.54 -64.69
N ARG A 7 23.05 -23.22 -64.53
CA ARG A 7 23.39 -22.58 -63.25
C ARG A 7 22.14 -22.40 -62.42
N PHE A 8 21.97 -23.17 -61.34
CA PHE A 8 21.01 -22.90 -60.29
C PHE A 8 21.47 -21.70 -59.47
N ARG A 9 20.72 -20.60 -59.48
CA ARG A 9 20.81 -19.48 -58.56
C ARG A 9 20.10 -19.88 -57.27
N HIS A 10 20.86 -20.09 -56.20
CA HIS A 10 20.32 -20.18 -54.83
C HIS A 10 19.82 -18.80 -54.40
N ILE A 11 18.53 -18.64 -54.30
CA ILE A 11 17.89 -17.50 -53.64
C ILE A 11 17.94 -17.84 -52.15
N ALA A 12 18.83 -17.20 -51.40
CA ALA A 12 18.86 -17.23 -49.95
C ALA A 12 17.70 -16.32 -49.48
N VAL A 13 16.58 -16.90 -49.05
CA VAL A 13 15.53 -16.19 -48.32
C VAL A 13 16.05 -16.04 -46.91
N SER A 14 16.57 -14.84 -46.57
CA SER A 14 16.88 -14.49 -45.19
C SER A 14 15.54 -14.28 -44.43
N LEU A 15 15.18 -15.28 -43.63
CA LEU A 15 14.06 -15.20 -42.71
C LEU A 15 14.49 -14.28 -41.57
N SER A 16 14.14 -13.02 -41.69
CA SER A 16 14.30 -12.02 -40.63
C SER A 16 13.31 -12.38 -39.52
N CYS A 17 13.81 -13.09 -38.51
CA CYS A 17 13.05 -13.40 -37.30
C CYS A 17 12.89 -12.10 -36.53
N LEU A 18 11.80 -11.38 -36.77
CA LEU A 18 11.35 -10.27 -35.94
C LEU A 18 10.91 -10.88 -34.62
N CYS A 19 11.79 -10.95 -33.64
CA CYS A 19 11.41 -11.16 -32.26
C CYS A 19 10.60 -9.94 -31.79
N LEU A 20 9.28 -9.94 -32.03
CA LEU A 20 8.37 -9.13 -31.25
C LEU A 20 8.51 -9.63 -29.80
N ALA A 21 9.14 -8.83 -28.95
CA ALA A 21 9.03 -8.98 -27.51
C ALA A 21 7.54 -8.83 -27.17
N GLN A 22 6.83 -9.93 -27.11
CA GLN A 22 5.47 -9.94 -26.54
C GLN A 22 5.65 -9.58 -25.08
N LEU A 23 5.24 -8.37 -24.71
CA LEU A 23 4.96 -8.01 -23.33
C LEU A 23 3.93 -9.04 -22.85
N LEU A 24 4.37 -9.96 -22.01
CA LEU A 24 3.48 -10.92 -21.37
C LEU A 24 2.60 -10.14 -20.41
N ASN A 25 1.45 -9.69 -20.90
CA ASN A 25 0.41 -9.14 -20.06
C ASN A 25 -0.15 -10.28 -19.22
N ALA A 26 0.10 -10.24 -17.93
CA ALA A 26 -0.49 -11.16 -16.98
C ALA A 26 -1.76 -10.52 -16.41
N GLN A 27 -2.73 -11.36 -16.05
CA GLN A 27 -4.03 -10.90 -15.56
C GLN A 27 -4.47 -11.73 -14.36
N LEU A 28 -5.15 -11.07 -13.44
CA LEU A 28 -5.85 -11.68 -12.32
C LEU A 28 -7.31 -11.28 -12.36
N THR A 29 -8.21 -12.23 -12.11
CA THR A 29 -9.64 -11.95 -12.03
C THR A 29 -10.19 -12.33 -10.67
N HIS A 30 -11.15 -11.56 -10.19
CA HIS A 30 -11.85 -11.84 -8.94
C HIS A 30 -13.28 -11.31 -9.01
N THR A 31 -14.23 -12.09 -8.49
CA THR A 31 -15.62 -11.66 -8.37
C THR A 31 -15.92 -11.37 -6.91
N VAL A 32 -16.40 -10.16 -6.62
CA VAL A 32 -16.92 -9.76 -5.34
C VAL A 32 -18.44 -9.63 -5.41
N THR A 33 -19.13 -10.07 -4.38
CA THR A 33 -20.59 -9.98 -4.25
C THR A 33 -20.97 -9.08 -3.10
N PHE A 34 -22.01 -8.29 -3.29
CA PHE A 34 -22.57 -7.39 -2.30
C PHE A 34 -24.05 -7.72 -2.07
N ASP A 35 -24.42 -7.99 -0.82
CA ASP A 35 -25.80 -8.26 -0.47
C ASP A 35 -26.57 -6.95 -0.26
N ARG A 36 -27.58 -6.70 -1.10
CA ARG A 36 -28.43 -5.51 -1.03
C ARG A 36 -29.11 -5.33 0.34
N ASN A 37 -29.39 -6.42 1.05
CA ASN A 37 -30.04 -6.39 2.37
C ASN A 37 -29.14 -5.79 3.47
N LEU A 38 -27.84 -5.70 3.24
CA LEU A 38 -26.86 -5.11 4.17
C LEU A 38 -26.67 -3.61 3.94
N LEU A 39 -27.34 -3.05 2.94
CA LEU A 39 -27.36 -1.62 2.66
C LEU A 39 -28.41 -0.92 3.51
N SER A 40 -28.01 0.08 4.27
CA SER A 40 -28.89 1.00 5.00
C SER A 40 -28.78 2.41 4.40
N ILE A 41 -29.93 3.02 4.17
CA ILE A 41 -30.05 4.39 3.69
C ILE A 41 -30.88 5.18 4.70
N ASP A 42 -30.17 6.01 5.48
CA ASP A 42 -30.77 6.85 6.51
C ASP A 42 -30.92 8.30 6.00
N THR A 43 -31.84 9.06 6.60
CA THR A 43 -31.96 10.50 6.34
C THR A 43 -31.31 11.29 7.47
N THR A 44 -30.46 12.26 7.12
CA THR A 44 -29.88 13.22 8.07
C THR A 44 -30.21 14.65 7.64
N VAL A 45 -30.32 15.57 8.59
CA VAL A 45 -30.62 16.98 8.33
C VAL A 45 -29.47 17.84 8.81
N VAL A 46 -28.95 18.67 7.91
CA VAL A 46 -27.90 19.67 8.20
C VAL A 46 -28.37 21.00 7.62
N ASP A 47 -28.37 22.05 8.43
CA ASP A 47 -28.79 23.41 8.03
C ASP A 47 -30.12 23.44 7.28
N ARG A 48 -31.10 22.66 7.75
CA ARG A 48 -32.47 22.50 7.19
C ARG A 48 -32.51 21.78 5.83
N VAL A 49 -31.41 21.24 5.36
CA VAL A 49 -31.37 20.42 4.16
C VAL A 49 -31.27 18.95 4.54
N SER A 50 -32.15 18.14 3.95
CA SER A 50 -32.17 16.68 4.16
C SER A 50 -31.25 15.98 3.15
N TYR A 51 -30.44 15.04 3.65
CA TYR A 51 -29.50 14.24 2.86
C TYR A 51 -29.70 12.75 3.14
N LEU A 52 -29.40 11.91 2.15
CA LEU A 52 -29.28 10.46 2.31
C LEU A 52 -27.91 10.11 2.84
N LYS A 53 -27.83 9.40 3.94
CA LYS A 53 -26.61 8.83 4.48
C LYS A 53 -26.57 7.33 4.19
N ILE A 54 -25.64 6.93 3.35
CA ILE A 54 -25.53 5.56 2.85
C ILE A 54 -24.53 4.81 3.70
N LYS A 55 -24.93 3.64 4.22
CA LYS A 55 -24.06 2.75 4.98
C LYS A 55 -24.15 1.34 4.41
N TYR A 56 -23.06 0.67 4.31
CA TYR A 56 -22.98 -0.73 3.91
C TYR A 56 -22.07 -1.48 4.86
N LEU A 57 -22.67 -2.24 5.82
CA LEU A 57 -21.91 -2.89 6.91
C LEU A 57 -21.00 -1.87 7.61
N ASP A 58 -19.73 -2.26 7.75
CA ASP A 58 -18.63 -1.47 8.30
C ASP A 58 -17.77 -0.75 7.23
N LEU A 59 -18.24 -0.72 5.97
CA LEU A 59 -17.57 0.03 4.93
C LEU A 59 -17.71 1.53 5.17
N TRP A 60 -16.57 2.20 5.01
CA TRP A 60 -16.51 3.66 5.15
C TRP A 60 -16.93 4.35 3.85
N GLY A 61 -17.57 5.49 3.99
CA GLY A 61 -17.85 6.37 2.86
C GLY A 61 -16.57 7.13 2.49
N GLU A 62 -16.22 7.12 1.22
CA GLU A 62 -15.05 7.83 0.69
C GLU A 62 -15.37 8.62 -0.56
N GLY A 63 -14.58 9.66 -0.79
CA GLY A 63 -14.66 10.54 -1.95
C GLY A 63 -13.88 11.82 -1.71
N ASN A 64 -13.90 12.72 -2.69
CA ASN A 64 -13.40 14.08 -2.51
C ASN A 64 -14.33 14.87 -1.59
N ILE A 65 -13.78 15.77 -0.78
CA ILE A 65 -14.58 16.65 0.08
C ILE A 65 -15.64 17.36 -0.77
N GLY A 66 -16.90 17.33 -0.32
CA GLY A 66 -18.04 17.88 -1.03
C GLY A 66 -18.66 16.96 -2.09
N SER A 67 -18.03 15.85 -2.47
CA SER A 67 -18.62 14.81 -3.35
C SER A 67 -19.54 13.88 -2.56
N PRO A 68 -20.45 13.11 -3.21
CA PRO A 68 -21.29 12.13 -2.53
C PRO A 68 -20.46 11.13 -1.71
N GLU A 69 -20.81 10.96 -0.42
CA GLU A 69 -20.19 9.98 0.47
C GLU A 69 -20.72 8.58 0.16
N LEU A 70 -19.89 7.75 -0.47
CA LEU A 70 -20.27 6.42 -0.92
C LEU A 70 -19.36 5.35 -0.28
N PRO A 71 -19.93 4.21 0.18
CA PRO A 71 -19.15 3.14 0.79
C PRO A 71 -18.17 2.54 -0.22
N VAL A 72 -16.94 2.25 0.24
CA VAL A 72 -15.88 1.63 -0.55
C VAL A 72 -15.42 0.33 0.07
N HIS A 73 -15.19 -0.67 -0.77
CA HIS A 73 -14.60 -1.95 -0.38
C HIS A 73 -13.20 -2.09 -0.96
N TYR A 74 -12.23 -2.45 -0.11
CA TYR A 74 -10.85 -2.63 -0.53
C TYR A 74 -10.51 -4.10 -0.74
N LEU A 75 -10.11 -4.44 -1.96
CA LEU A 75 -9.58 -5.75 -2.31
C LEU A 75 -8.06 -5.67 -2.45
N ARG A 76 -7.37 -6.68 -1.95
CA ARG A 76 -5.91 -6.79 -2.07
C ARG A 76 -5.55 -8.00 -2.89
N PHE A 77 -4.70 -7.79 -3.89
CA PHE A 77 -4.15 -8.85 -4.72
C PHE A 77 -2.68 -9.02 -4.42
N SER A 78 -2.23 -10.25 -4.25
CA SER A 78 -0.82 -10.57 -4.37
C SER A 78 -0.45 -10.67 -5.84
N VAL A 79 0.66 -10.09 -6.23
CA VAL A 79 1.17 -10.08 -7.60
C VAL A 79 2.64 -10.47 -7.63
N PRO A 80 3.20 -10.85 -8.79
CA PRO A 80 4.63 -11.11 -8.91
C PRO A 80 5.47 -9.91 -8.47
N TYR A 81 6.65 -10.18 -7.91
CA TYR A 81 7.57 -9.16 -7.41
C TYR A 81 7.92 -8.08 -8.45
N ASN A 82 8.06 -8.50 -9.70
CA ASN A 82 8.42 -7.64 -10.83
C ASN A 82 7.22 -7.11 -11.63
N ALA A 83 6.01 -7.24 -11.09
CA ALA A 83 4.81 -6.69 -11.71
C ALA A 83 4.79 -5.16 -11.61
N VAL A 84 4.37 -4.50 -12.68
CA VAL A 84 4.28 -3.03 -12.82
C VAL A 84 3.11 -2.67 -13.72
N ASP A 85 2.79 -1.38 -13.84
CA ASP A 85 1.80 -0.82 -14.77
C ASP A 85 0.40 -1.44 -14.58
N PHE A 86 -0.10 -1.34 -13.36
CA PHE A 86 -1.38 -1.94 -12.97
C PHE A 86 -2.56 -1.17 -13.55
N THR A 87 -3.46 -1.91 -14.19
CA THR A 87 -4.76 -1.42 -14.66
C THR A 87 -5.87 -2.33 -14.16
N VAL A 88 -6.99 -1.74 -13.71
CA VAL A 88 -8.16 -2.49 -13.26
C VAL A 88 -9.37 -2.16 -14.10
N THR A 89 -10.11 -3.18 -14.51
CA THR A 89 -11.34 -3.05 -15.29
C THR A 89 -12.43 -3.96 -14.75
N ILE A 90 -13.70 -3.56 -14.95
CA ILE A 90 -14.85 -4.43 -14.72
C ILE A 90 -15.09 -5.24 -16.00
N THR A 91 -15.13 -6.56 -15.87
CA THR A 91 -15.47 -7.47 -16.98
C THR A 91 -16.93 -7.87 -16.98
N GLU A 92 -17.52 -8.02 -15.79
CA GLU A 92 -18.91 -8.37 -15.59
C GLU A 92 -19.46 -7.68 -14.36
N GLN A 93 -20.74 -7.31 -14.40
CA GLN A 93 -21.45 -6.78 -13.24
C GLN A 93 -22.94 -7.09 -13.29
N ASN A 94 -23.52 -7.28 -12.11
CA ASN A 94 -24.99 -7.36 -11.93
C ASN A 94 -25.41 -6.15 -11.12
N THR A 95 -26.34 -5.34 -11.67
CA THR A 95 -26.70 -4.04 -11.08
C THR A 95 -28.21 -3.89 -10.93
N VAL A 96 -28.61 -3.13 -9.90
CA VAL A 96 -29.98 -2.64 -9.71
C VAL A 96 -29.90 -1.13 -9.56
N THR A 97 -30.80 -0.42 -10.24
CA THR A 97 -30.87 1.05 -10.20
C THR A 97 -32.16 1.50 -9.52
N GLU A 98 -32.04 2.44 -8.61
CA GLU A 98 -33.13 3.05 -7.87
C GLU A 98 -33.04 4.58 -7.95
N HIS A 99 -34.19 5.29 -7.79
CA HIS A 99 -34.25 6.74 -7.83
C HIS A 99 -34.58 7.31 -6.46
N TYR A 100 -33.85 8.35 -6.06
CA TYR A 100 -34.02 9.07 -4.80
C TYR A 100 -34.20 10.55 -5.05
N THR A 101 -35.10 11.17 -4.31
CA THR A 101 -35.39 12.61 -4.40
C THR A 101 -34.45 13.46 -3.56
N LEU A 102 -33.87 12.87 -2.50
CA LEU A 102 -32.93 13.56 -1.64
C LEU A 102 -31.49 13.35 -2.12
N PRO A 103 -30.64 14.36 -2.03
CA PRO A 103 -29.22 14.22 -2.37
C PRO A 103 -28.48 13.34 -1.35
N VAL A 104 -27.47 12.65 -1.81
CA VAL A 104 -26.53 11.92 -0.94
C VAL A 104 -25.72 12.91 -0.10
N TYR A 105 -25.46 12.58 1.16
CA TYR A 105 -24.63 13.37 2.07
C TYR A 105 -23.22 13.58 1.49
N PRO A 106 -22.67 14.81 1.53
CA PRO A 106 -21.35 15.07 0.99
C PRO A 106 -20.24 14.60 1.94
N VAL A 107 -19.15 14.12 1.38
CA VAL A 107 -17.94 13.81 2.13
C VAL A 107 -17.47 15.06 2.88
N GLN A 108 -17.25 14.91 4.17
CA GLN A 108 -16.78 15.97 5.04
C GLN A 108 -15.27 15.88 5.28
N PRO A 109 -14.62 17.01 5.53
CA PRO A 109 -13.26 16.98 6.02
C PRO A 109 -13.20 16.28 7.37
N VAL A 110 -12.08 15.71 7.63
CA VAL A 110 -11.84 15.01 8.88
C VAL A 110 -11.73 16.01 10.03
N GLN A 111 -12.45 15.76 11.12
CA GLN A 111 -12.38 16.56 12.34
C GLN A 111 -11.14 16.18 13.15
N PRO A 112 -10.18 17.09 13.37
CA PRO A 112 -9.08 16.85 14.29
C PRO A 112 -9.60 16.75 15.74
N ILE A 113 -8.97 15.88 16.54
CA ILE A 113 -9.42 15.63 17.93
C ILE A 113 -9.25 16.87 18.80
N ASP A 114 -8.23 17.69 18.53
CA ASP A 114 -7.80 18.80 19.41
C ASP A 114 -8.04 20.19 18.79
N SER A 115 -8.84 20.31 17.75
CA SER A 115 -9.10 21.60 17.09
C SER A 115 -10.57 21.98 17.09
N ALA A 116 -10.84 23.26 16.83
CA ALA A 116 -12.18 23.77 16.65
C ALA A 116 -12.92 22.98 15.55
N ASP A 117 -14.25 22.81 15.74
CA ASP A 117 -15.10 22.14 14.75
C ASP A 117 -14.92 22.76 13.37
N ILE A 118 -14.67 21.92 12.39
CA ILE A 118 -14.59 22.34 10.99
C ILE A 118 -16.04 22.57 10.51
N PRO A 119 -16.36 23.72 9.90
CA PRO A 119 -17.69 23.96 9.37
C PRO A 119 -18.09 22.90 8.34
N PHE A 120 -19.40 22.61 8.29
CA PHE A 120 -19.95 21.70 7.29
C PHE A 120 -19.63 22.16 5.88
N VAL A 121 -19.10 21.26 5.07
CA VAL A 121 -18.84 21.50 3.64
C VAL A 121 -20.07 21.06 2.85
N PHE A 122 -20.70 22.03 2.20
CA PHE A 122 -21.86 21.77 1.35
C PHE A 122 -21.48 20.97 0.09
N PRO A 123 -22.48 20.33 -0.56
CA PRO A 123 -22.29 19.63 -1.82
C PRO A 123 -21.56 20.48 -2.87
N ASP A 124 -20.55 19.92 -3.52
CA ASP A 124 -19.90 20.57 -4.66
C ASP A 124 -20.90 20.69 -5.82
N SER A 125 -21.21 21.92 -6.20
CA SER A 125 -22.21 22.23 -7.24
C SER A 125 -21.88 21.62 -8.60
N VAL A 126 -20.61 21.49 -8.95
CA VAL A 126 -20.18 20.87 -10.22
C VAL A 126 -20.49 19.38 -10.22
N VAL A 127 -20.25 18.71 -9.11
CA VAL A 127 -20.49 17.27 -8.95
C VAL A 127 -22.01 17.03 -8.85
N TYR A 128 -22.73 17.78 -8.00
CA TYR A 128 -24.14 17.52 -7.74
C TYR A 128 -25.10 17.95 -8.85
N ASN A 129 -24.66 18.83 -9.75
CA ASN A 129 -25.41 19.17 -10.97
C ASN A 129 -25.04 18.25 -12.16
N SER A 130 -24.17 17.26 -11.95
CA SER A 130 -23.76 16.33 -13.01
C SER A 130 -24.72 15.13 -13.08
N SER A 131 -25.07 14.75 -14.30
CA SER A 131 -25.77 13.48 -14.61
C SER A 131 -24.82 12.28 -14.68
N ARG A 132 -23.50 12.48 -14.53
CA ARG A 132 -22.52 11.41 -14.54
C ARG A 132 -22.51 10.70 -13.17
N TYR A 133 -22.26 9.40 -13.20
CA TYR A 133 -22.07 8.65 -11.97
C TYR A 133 -20.80 9.08 -11.23
N CYS A 134 -20.93 9.18 -9.92
CA CYS A 134 -19.84 9.34 -8.96
C CYS A 134 -19.73 8.01 -8.14
N PRO A 135 -18.55 7.42 -7.98
CA PRO A 135 -17.31 7.78 -8.66
C PRO A 135 -17.38 7.52 -10.18
N ILE A 136 -16.57 8.23 -10.96
CA ILE A 136 -16.50 8.07 -12.42
C ILE A 136 -16.09 6.65 -12.79
N SER A 137 -15.11 6.10 -12.08
CA SER A 137 -14.75 4.69 -12.17
C SER A 137 -15.10 3.99 -10.86
N PRO A 138 -15.95 2.95 -10.90
CA PRO A 138 -16.33 2.21 -9.70
C PRO A 138 -15.26 1.24 -9.21
N VAL A 139 -14.13 1.12 -9.93
CA VAL A 139 -12.95 0.35 -9.53
C VAL A 139 -11.70 1.17 -9.83
N GLN A 140 -10.76 1.21 -8.87
CA GLN A 140 -9.51 1.96 -9.01
C GLN A 140 -8.38 1.25 -8.28
N VAL A 141 -7.17 1.26 -8.88
CA VAL A 141 -5.95 0.93 -8.16
C VAL A 141 -5.61 2.11 -7.27
N VAL A 142 -5.57 1.89 -5.95
CA VAL A 142 -5.36 2.97 -4.97
C VAL A 142 -4.01 2.90 -4.28
N ASN A 143 -3.41 1.71 -4.24
CA ASN A 143 -2.10 1.55 -3.63
C ASN A 143 -1.40 0.30 -4.18
N GLU A 144 -0.08 0.37 -4.26
CA GLU A 144 0.80 -0.76 -4.48
C GLU A 144 1.97 -0.71 -3.50
N GLY A 145 2.49 -1.85 -3.12
CA GLY A 145 3.62 -1.92 -2.19
C GLY A 145 3.98 -3.33 -1.80
N PHE A 146 5.01 -3.43 -0.98
CA PHE A 146 5.52 -4.71 -0.50
C PHE A 146 5.22 -4.90 0.98
N LEU A 147 4.65 -6.05 1.32
CA LEU A 147 4.57 -6.52 2.69
C LEU A 147 5.84 -7.35 2.99
N ASP A 148 6.55 -7.01 4.07
CA ASP A 148 7.81 -7.64 4.49
C ASP A 148 8.91 -7.66 3.40
N GLY A 149 8.85 -6.73 2.45
CA GLY A 149 9.82 -6.62 1.37
C GLY A 149 9.72 -7.69 0.27
N ASP A 150 8.94 -8.74 0.47
CA ASP A 150 8.87 -9.89 -0.45
C ASP A 150 7.54 -10.05 -1.15
N ASN A 151 6.46 -9.69 -0.47
CA ASN A 151 5.12 -9.92 -0.97
C ASN A 151 4.57 -8.65 -1.60
N HIS A 152 4.54 -8.59 -2.91
CA HIS A 152 3.98 -7.46 -3.65
C HIS A 152 2.46 -7.51 -3.60
N ILE A 153 1.85 -6.44 -3.12
CA ILE A 153 0.40 -6.31 -2.93
C ILE A 153 -0.11 -5.08 -3.67
N VAL A 154 -1.17 -5.26 -4.43
CA VAL A 154 -1.93 -4.19 -5.08
C VAL A 154 -3.29 -4.09 -4.42
N THR A 155 -3.68 -2.88 -4.01
CA THR A 155 -4.97 -2.60 -3.40
C THR A 155 -5.88 -1.90 -4.40
N ILE A 156 -7.08 -2.46 -4.57
CA ILE A 156 -8.12 -1.95 -5.46
C ILE A 156 -9.29 -1.50 -4.61
N ALA A 157 -9.75 -0.27 -4.82
CA ALA A 157 -11.01 0.22 -4.29
C ALA A 157 -12.15 -0.20 -5.24
N VAL A 158 -13.22 -0.73 -4.65
CA VAL A 158 -14.44 -1.13 -5.35
C VAL A 158 -15.62 -0.44 -4.70
N TRP A 159 -16.34 0.38 -5.46
CA TRP A 159 -17.57 1.01 -4.99
C TRP A 159 -18.78 0.16 -5.35
N PRO A 160 -19.46 -0.45 -4.36
CA PRO A 160 -20.69 -1.19 -4.61
C PRO A 160 -21.82 -0.27 -5.09
N ILE A 161 -21.71 1.04 -4.85
CA ILE A 161 -22.70 2.04 -5.21
C ILE A 161 -22.07 3.11 -6.09
N SER A 162 -22.80 3.51 -7.14
CA SER A 162 -22.53 4.72 -7.90
C SER A 162 -23.80 5.60 -7.88
N TYR A 163 -23.62 6.90 -7.80
CA TYR A 163 -24.72 7.86 -7.73
C TYR A 163 -24.58 8.94 -8.79
N ALA A 164 -25.66 9.18 -9.54
CA ALA A 164 -25.77 10.28 -10.53
C ALA A 164 -26.63 11.41 -9.92
N PRO A 165 -26.02 12.45 -9.34
CA PRO A 165 -26.74 13.38 -8.47
C PRO A 165 -27.85 14.16 -9.15
N ALA A 166 -27.61 14.67 -10.38
CA ALA A 166 -28.62 15.46 -11.09
C ALA A 166 -29.88 14.65 -11.43
N ASN A 167 -29.77 13.34 -11.58
CA ASN A 167 -30.88 12.44 -11.89
C ASN A 167 -31.48 11.82 -10.63
N GLY A 168 -30.84 11.91 -9.47
CA GLY A 168 -31.20 11.17 -8.26
C GLY A 168 -31.07 9.65 -8.42
N GLU A 169 -30.27 9.20 -9.39
CA GLU A 169 -30.16 7.80 -9.77
C GLU A 169 -29.01 7.12 -9.02
N MET A 170 -29.33 6.05 -8.29
CA MET A 170 -28.39 5.26 -7.52
C MET A 170 -28.31 3.85 -8.07
N MET A 171 -27.13 3.46 -8.52
CA MET A 171 -26.84 2.12 -9.03
C MET A 171 -26.15 1.30 -7.96
N PHE A 172 -26.75 0.21 -7.52
CA PHE A 172 -26.16 -0.78 -6.63
C PHE A 172 -25.69 -1.98 -7.45
N ARG A 173 -24.48 -2.48 -7.14
CA ARG A 173 -23.88 -3.66 -7.76
C ARG A 173 -24.02 -4.85 -6.82
N ASN A 174 -24.82 -5.85 -7.21
CA ASN A 174 -24.92 -7.11 -6.49
C ASN A 174 -23.67 -7.96 -6.65
N SER A 175 -23.02 -7.88 -7.82
CA SER A 175 -21.74 -8.53 -8.08
C SER A 175 -20.92 -7.74 -9.09
N VAL A 176 -19.61 -7.82 -8.92
CA VAL A 176 -18.63 -7.21 -9.83
C VAL A 176 -17.49 -8.19 -10.04
N THR A 177 -17.25 -8.55 -11.29
CA THR A 177 -16.04 -9.28 -11.69
C THR A 177 -15.02 -8.27 -12.19
N ILE A 178 -13.93 -8.18 -11.48
CA ILE A 178 -12.81 -7.29 -11.81
C ILE A 178 -11.67 -8.08 -12.44
N ARG A 179 -10.97 -7.43 -13.36
CA ARG A 179 -9.73 -7.90 -13.95
C ARG A 179 -8.63 -6.89 -13.66
N LEU A 180 -7.57 -7.38 -13.03
CA LEU A 180 -6.33 -6.65 -12.80
C LEU A 180 -5.32 -7.10 -13.86
N ASP A 181 -4.96 -6.19 -14.75
CA ASP A 181 -3.92 -6.39 -15.76
C ASP A 181 -2.61 -5.75 -15.26
N TYR A 182 -1.48 -6.38 -15.56
CA TYR A 182 -0.16 -5.86 -15.23
C TYR A 182 0.90 -6.37 -16.19
N THR A 183 2.01 -5.65 -16.29
CA THR A 183 3.18 -6.07 -17.07
C THR A 183 4.25 -6.64 -16.15
N LEU A 184 5.06 -7.59 -16.66
CA LEU A 184 6.22 -8.09 -15.94
C LEU A 184 7.46 -7.40 -16.46
N ARG A 185 8.19 -6.72 -15.58
CA ARG A 185 9.48 -6.13 -15.92
C ARG A 185 10.52 -7.23 -16.11
N ASN A 186 11.03 -7.38 -17.33
CA ASN A 186 12.08 -8.36 -17.63
C ASN A 186 13.35 -8.05 -16.85
N GLY A 187 13.95 -9.11 -16.26
CA GLY A 187 15.01 -9.07 -15.28
C GLY A 187 16.25 -8.26 -15.65
N ASN A 188 16.96 -7.81 -14.64
CA ASN A 188 18.16 -6.98 -14.45
C ASN A 188 17.94 -5.49 -14.15
N THR A 189 16.74 -4.99 -14.10
CA THR A 189 16.52 -3.69 -13.49
C THR A 189 16.52 -3.86 -11.98
N THR A 190 17.58 -3.43 -11.34
CA THR A 190 17.57 -3.07 -9.92
C THR A 190 16.36 -2.17 -9.72
N LEU A 191 15.31 -2.69 -9.06
CA LEU A 191 14.21 -1.86 -8.63
C LEU A 191 14.80 -0.84 -7.66
N ALA A 192 14.95 0.40 -8.11
CA ALA A 192 15.57 1.47 -7.33
C ALA A 192 14.80 1.79 -6.02
N SER A 193 13.68 1.13 -5.78
CA SER A 193 12.83 1.30 -4.60
C SER A 193 12.50 0.01 -3.85
N ALA A 194 12.94 -1.17 -4.32
CA ALA A 194 12.88 -2.33 -3.45
C ALA A 194 13.90 -2.12 -2.34
N PRO A 195 13.51 -2.07 -1.06
CA PRO A 195 14.48 -2.06 0.00
C PRO A 195 15.38 -3.27 -0.22
N THR A 196 16.67 -3.02 -0.45
CA THR A 196 17.66 -4.10 -0.54
C THR A 196 17.60 -4.80 0.80
N PRO A 197 17.15 -6.06 0.89
CA PRO A 197 17.03 -6.71 2.17
C PRO A 197 18.43 -7.01 2.69
N ILE A 198 19.03 -6.07 3.39
CA ILE A 198 20.27 -6.29 4.19
C ILE A 198 20.00 -7.31 5.30
N LEU A 199 18.74 -7.49 5.65
CA LEU A 199 18.20 -8.50 6.57
C LEU A 199 18.70 -9.93 6.37
N TRP A 200 19.24 -10.25 5.21
CA TRP A 200 19.55 -11.63 4.81
C TRP A 200 20.90 -12.16 5.33
N ALA A 201 21.81 -11.26 5.70
CA ALA A 201 23.13 -11.65 6.13
C ALA A 201 23.15 -12.21 7.56
N ILE A 202 22.14 -11.96 8.38
CA ILE A 202 22.29 -12.06 9.82
C ILE A 202 21.85 -13.38 10.41
N THR A 203 20.87 -14.08 9.86
CA THR A 203 20.63 -15.48 10.22
C THR A 203 19.75 -16.18 9.20
N ARG A 204 20.32 -17.12 8.43
CA ARG A 204 19.58 -18.00 7.49
C ARG A 204 18.37 -18.69 8.13
N GLN A 205 18.35 -18.84 9.43
CA GLN A 205 17.30 -19.52 10.16
C GLN A 205 16.13 -18.59 10.55
N ASN A 206 16.46 -17.33 10.92
CA ASN A 206 15.45 -16.32 11.23
C ASN A 206 14.80 -15.76 9.96
N SER A 207 15.54 -15.57 8.88
CA SER A 207 15.00 -15.12 7.61
C SER A 207 13.90 -16.07 7.08
N ARG A 208 14.14 -17.38 7.09
CA ARG A 208 13.13 -18.38 6.66
C ARG A 208 11.84 -18.30 7.49
N ARG A 209 11.95 -18.01 8.78
CA ARG A 209 10.81 -17.88 9.69
C ARG A 209 10.02 -16.59 9.44
N VAL A 210 10.71 -15.49 9.23
CA VAL A 210 10.11 -14.18 8.91
C VAL A 210 9.39 -14.25 7.56
N HIS A 211 10.02 -14.80 6.52
CA HIS A 211 9.37 -14.99 5.22
C HIS A 211 8.15 -15.87 5.27
N ARG A 212 8.23 -16.98 6.00
CA ARG A 212 7.08 -17.86 6.18
C ARG A 212 5.94 -17.13 6.87
N TRP A 213 6.23 -16.35 7.89
CA TRP A 213 5.23 -15.56 8.59
C TRP A 213 4.62 -14.50 7.68
N GLY A 214 5.42 -13.74 6.96
CA GLY A 214 4.96 -12.72 6.00
C GLY A 214 4.05 -13.31 4.93
N ARG A 215 4.40 -14.47 4.35
CA ARG A 215 3.54 -15.17 3.40
C ARG A 215 2.20 -15.59 4.01
N GLU A 216 2.20 -16.15 5.21
CA GLU A 216 0.95 -16.56 5.88
C GLU A 216 0.07 -15.33 6.20
N GLN A 217 0.65 -14.18 6.56
CA GLN A 217 -0.10 -12.93 6.70
C GLN A 217 -0.64 -12.45 5.35
N THR A 218 0.18 -12.46 4.30
CA THR A 218 -0.26 -12.10 2.95
C THR A 218 -1.45 -12.95 2.50
N LYS A 219 -1.39 -14.27 2.67
CA LYS A 219 -2.51 -15.17 2.33
C LYS A 219 -3.83 -14.81 3.02
N ARG A 220 -3.76 -14.26 4.23
CA ARG A 220 -4.96 -13.81 4.98
C ARG A 220 -5.52 -12.48 4.49
N LEU A 221 -4.71 -11.68 3.82
CA LEU A 221 -5.04 -10.31 3.41
C LEU A 221 -5.52 -10.22 1.96
N VAL A 222 -5.13 -11.18 1.11
CA VAL A 222 -5.36 -11.11 -0.32
C VAL A 222 -6.51 -11.99 -0.79
N VAL A 223 -7.13 -11.62 -1.90
CA VAL A 223 -8.24 -12.37 -2.52
C VAL A 223 -7.76 -13.58 -3.34
N ASN A 224 -6.46 -13.69 -3.60
CA ASN A 224 -5.84 -14.77 -4.36
C ASN A 224 -4.76 -15.55 -3.55
N PRO A 225 -5.09 -16.10 -2.37
CA PRO A 225 -4.11 -16.71 -1.46
C PRO A 225 -3.37 -17.90 -2.05
N SER A 226 -3.99 -18.66 -2.94
CA SER A 226 -3.39 -19.83 -3.59
C SER A 226 -2.21 -19.49 -4.51
N GLN A 227 -2.12 -18.23 -4.98
CA GLN A 227 -1.07 -17.77 -5.89
C GLN A 227 0.15 -17.21 -5.16
N VAL A 228 0.02 -16.88 -3.87
CA VAL A 228 1.09 -16.23 -3.07
C VAL A 228 2.38 -17.02 -3.11
N ASP A 229 2.32 -18.34 -3.00
CA ASP A 229 3.53 -19.19 -3.01
C ASP A 229 4.19 -19.25 -4.39
N GLY A 230 3.43 -19.05 -5.46
CA GLY A 230 3.93 -19.00 -6.84
C GLY A 230 4.62 -17.69 -7.20
N PHE A 231 4.41 -16.64 -6.43
CA PHE A 231 5.01 -15.31 -6.61
C PHE A 231 6.27 -15.10 -5.77
N ALA A 232 7.01 -16.17 -5.47
CA ALA A 232 8.25 -16.08 -4.71
C ALA A 232 9.20 -15.05 -5.36
N PRO A 233 9.87 -14.20 -4.56
CA PRO A 233 10.82 -13.26 -5.10
C PRO A 233 11.94 -14.00 -5.82
N ILE A 234 12.39 -13.42 -6.94
CA ILE A 234 13.61 -13.89 -7.61
C ILE A 234 14.73 -13.72 -6.59
N THR A 235 15.44 -14.81 -6.28
CA THR A 235 16.61 -14.75 -5.42
C THR A 235 17.66 -13.90 -6.11
N ILE A 236 17.69 -12.61 -5.80
CA ILE A 236 18.78 -11.75 -6.26
C ILE A 236 20.00 -12.20 -5.48
N ALA A 237 21.04 -12.62 -6.21
CA ALA A 237 22.35 -12.88 -5.60
C ALA A 237 22.80 -11.56 -4.95
N HIS A 238 22.71 -11.50 -3.62
CA HIS A 238 23.09 -10.30 -2.88
C HIS A 238 24.59 -10.11 -3.01
N ALA A 239 25.00 -8.97 -3.54
CA ALA A 239 26.34 -8.49 -3.29
C ALA A 239 26.48 -8.40 -1.77
N THR A 240 27.40 -9.16 -1.21
CA THR A 240 27.79 -9.02 0.20
C THR A 240 28.32 -7.61 0.38
N VAL A 241 27.46 -6.72 0.88
CA VAL A 241 27.94 -5.42 1.36
C VAL A 241 28.84 -5.73 2.55
N PRO A 242 30.11 -5.31 2.55
CA PRO A 242 30.97 -5.54 3.69
C PRO A 242 30.32 -4.88 4.92
N LEU A 243 30.12 -5.65 6.00
CA LEU A 243 29.59 -5.21 7.27
C LEU A 243 30.48 -4.19 8.02
N ASN A 244 31.42 -3.55 7.33
CA ASN A 244 32.51 -2.77 7.93
C ASN A 244 32.44 -1.26 7.75
N GLU A 245 31.32 -0.70 7.30
CA GLU A 245 31.16 0.74 7.47
C GLU A 245 30.65 0.99 8.89
N ALA A 246 31.51 1.65 9.70
CA ALA A 246 31.15 2.05 11.05
C ALA A 246 29.91 2.95 11.01
N THR A 247 28.78 2.45 11.49
CA THR A 247 27.60 3.26 11.67
C THR A 247 27.91 4.37 12.67
N VAL A 248 27.60 5.61 12.32
CA VAL A 248 27.86 6.81 13.16
C VAL A 248 27.17 6.71 14.51
N LEU A 249 26.02 6.02 14.58
CA LEU A 249 25.32 5.66 15.81
C LEU A 249 25.18 4.15 15.92
N PRO A 250 25.08 3.59 17.15
CA PRO A 250 24.84 2.17 17.34
C PRO A 250 23.62 1.68 16.55
N SER A 251 23.70 0.49 15.99
CA SER A 251 22.62 -0.19 15.31
C SER A 251 22.57 -1.65 15.75
N TYR A 252 21.38 -2.14 16.01
CA TYR A 252 21.11 -3.50 16.50
C TYR A 252 20.05 -4.16 15.64
N GLU A 253 20.01 -5.50 15.61
CA GLU A 253 18.92 -6.23 14.94
C GLU A 253 17.55 -5.89 15.53
N TYR A 254 17.48 -5.69 16.85
CA TYR A 254 16.32 -5.19 17.56
C TYR A 254 16.67 -3.87 18.25
N THR A 255 16.28 -2.78 17.64
CA THR A 255 16.57 -1.43 18.15
C THR A 255 15.32 -0.85 18.81
N VAL A 256 15.47 -0.41 20.04
CA VAL A 256 14.48 0.44 20.74
C VAL A 256 14.90 1.89 20.55
N VAL A 257 14.03 2.71 19.96
CA VAL A 257 14.23 4.16 19.92
C VAL A 257 13.33 4.80 20.96
N THR A 258 13.92 5.54 21.89
CA THR A 258 13.20 6.20 22.98
C THR A 258 14.02 7.36 23.54
N SER A 259 13.49 8.11 24.50
CA SER A 259 14.27 9.11 25.21
C SER A 259 15.28 8.46 26.18
N ARG A 260 16.34 9.20 26.50
CA ARG A 260 17.35 8.79 27.50
C ARG A 260 16.73 8.49 28.83
N ALA A 261 15.70 9.24 29.23
CA ALA A 261 14.98 9.05 30.49
C ALA A 261 14.22 7.72 30.55
N LEU A 262 13.68 7.26 29.45
CA LEU A 262 12.90 6.01 29.36
C LEU A 262 13.76 4.79 29.05
N ALA A 263 14.98 4.96 28.55
CA ALA A 263 15.87 3.88 28.13
C ALA A 263 16.02 2.74 29.16
N PRO A 264 16.21 2.99 30.48
CA PRO A 264 16.37 1.91 31.45
C PRO A 264 15.15 1.00 31.60
N ALA A 265 13.94 1.47 31.25
CA ALA A 265 12.71 0.68 31.31
C ALA A 265 12.73 -0.53 30.37
N PHE A 266 13.58 -0.50 29.35
CA PHE A 266 13.64 -1.54 28.31
C PHE A 266 14.71 -2.61 28.58
N ASP A 267 15.49 -2.52 29.63
CA ASP A 267 16.60 -3.45 29.94
C ASP A 267 16.14 -4.90 30.02
N ARG A 268 14.99 -5.16 30.66
CA ARG A 268 14.40 -6.50 30.75
C ARG A 268 14.00 -7.05 29.39
N LEU A 269 13.37 -6.22 28.55
CA LEU A 269 12.97 -6.59 27.19
C LEU A 269 14.20 -6.89 26.34
N LEU A 270 15.21 -6.04 26.39
CA LEU A 270 16.45 -6.22 25.62
C LEU A 270 17.23 -7.46 26.10
N GLY A 271 17.28 -7.72 27.39
CA GLY A 271 17.85 -8.96 27.95
C GLY A 271 17.16 -10.21 27.37
N TRP A 272 15.84 -10.20 27.32
CA TRP A 272 15.05 -11.28 26.72
C TRP A 272 15.29 -11.44 25.20
N LYS A 273 15.41 -10.32 24.46
CA LYS A 273 15.72 -10.37 23.04
C LYS A 273 17.10 -10.94 22.78
N ARG A 274 18.10 -10.57 23.60
CA ARG A 274 19.46 -11.11 23.53
C ARG A 274 19.51 -12.61 23.81
N GLN A 275 18.72 -13.09 24.80
CA GLN A 275 18.58 -14.52 25.08
C GLN A 275 18.00 -15.30 23.90
N LYS A 276 17.21 -14.64 23.03
CA LYS A 276 16.70 -15.21 21.78
C LYS A 276 17.69 -15.15 20.61
N GLY A 277 18.91 -14.68 20.84
CA GLY A 277 19.98 -14.63 19.84
C GLY A 277 19.97 -13.38 18.96
N LEU A 278 19.20 -12.34 19.31
CA LEU A 278 19.23 -11.07 18.60
C LEU A 278 20.24 -10.12 19.24
N SER A 279 21.01 -9.38 18.43
CA SER A 279 21.63 -8.17 18.94
C SER A 279 20.54 -7.16 19.25
N ALA A 280 20.49 -6.63 20.48
CA ALA A 280 19.43 -5.75 20.90
C ALA A 280 19.96 -4.60 21.78
N GLY A 281 19.48 -3.38 21.52
CA GLY A 281 19.91 -2.20 22.26
C GLY A 281 18.96 -1.03 22.12
N VAL A 282 19.23 0.02 22.93
CA VAL A 282 18.55 1.32 22.85
C VAL A 282 19.39 2.28 22.04
N VAL A 283 18.72 3.09 21.22
CA VAL A 283 19.29 4.31 20.64
C VAL A 283 18.41 5.47 21.09
N CYS A 284 19.00 6.42 21.78
CA CYS A 284 18.25 7.55 22.31
C CYS A 284 17.90 8.53 21.20
N ILE A 285 16.66 9.03 21.21
CA ILE A 285 16.21 10.01 20.23
C ILE A 285 17.08 11.28 20.27
N GLU A 286 17.54 11.69 21.42
CA GLU A 286 18.40 12.86 21.59
C GLU A 286 19.73 12.69 20.84
N ASP A 287 20.31 11.47 20.81
CA ASP A 287 21.53 11.18 20.09
C ASP A 287 21.30 11.22 18.55
N ILE A 288 20.14 10.73 18.10
CA ILE A 288 19.76 10.78 16.70
C ILE A 288 19.61 12.25 16.26
N LEU A 289 18.89 13.05 17.05
CA LEU A 289 18.63 14.46 16.72
C LEU A 289 19.90 15.32 16.76
N ALA A 290 20.88 14.95 17.59
CA ALA A 290 22.16 15.64 17.69
C ALA A 290 23.18 15.19 16.64
N CYS A 291 22.99 14.06 15.99
CA CYS A 291 23.93 13.49 15.04
C CYS A 291 24.04 14.32 13.77
N GLN A 292 25.25 14.76 13.41
CA GLN A 292 25.51 15.61 12.26
C GLN A 292 25.11 14.97 10.92
N GLU A 293 25.21 13.65 10.81
CA GLU A 293 24.90 12.90 9.60
C GLU A 293 23.39 12.97 9.22
N PHE A 294 22.52 13.11 10.22
CA PHE A 294 21.08 13.13 10.02
C PHE A 294 20.45 14.54 10.01
N GLN A 295 21.28 15.58 10.08
CA GLN A 295 20.78 16.98 10.12
C GLN A 295 20.04 17.41 8.85
N GLN A 296 20.28 16.75 7.71
CA GLN A 296 19.56 17.03 6.47
C GLN A 296 18.13 16.46 6.46
N GLY A 297 17.78 15.64 7.47
CA GLY A 297 16.48 15.01 7.56
C GLY A 297 16.26 13.92 6.50
N ASP A 298 15.00 13.72 6.13
CA ASP A 298 14.60 12.66 5.22
C ASP A 298 14.75 13.08 3.75
N THR A 299 15.61 12.37 3.03
CA THR A 299 15.87 12.61 1.61
C THR A 299 14.69 12.30 0.69
N LEU A 300 13.75 11.45 1.13
CA LEU A 300 12.59 11.06 0.32
C LEU A 300 11.47 12.11 0.38
N SER A 301 11.17 12.63 1.58
CA SER A 301 10.14 13.66 1.74
C SER A 301 10.66 15.07 1.52
N HIS A 302 11.98 15.27 1.46
CA HIS A 302 12.66 16.56 1.41
C HIS A 302 12.28 17.50 2.58
N ILE A 303 11.81 16.92 3.70
CA ILE A 303 11.45 17.69 4.89
C ILE A 303 12.54 17.52 5.94
N ASN A 304 13.13 18.63 6.33
CA ASN A 304 14.12 18.69 7.40
C ASN A 304 13.43 19.05 8.72
N ASP A 305 12.94 18.04 9.41
CA ASP A 305 12.39 18.11 10.75
C ASP A 305 12.90 16.94 11.60
N ASP A 306 12.58 16.91 12.88
CA ASP A 306 13.06 15.86 13.79
C ASP A 306 12.53 14.47 13.41
N ALA A 307 11.33 14.37 12.86
CA ALA A 307 10.80 13.11 12.32
C ALA A 307 11.58 12.66 11.09
N GLY A 308 12.03 13.61 10.25
CA GLY A 308 12.91 13.34 9.12
C GLY A 308 14.28 12.84 9.55
N LYS A 309 14.86 13.41 10.61
CA LYS A 309 16.15 12.95 11.17
C LYS A 309 16.04 11.52 11.74
N LEU A 310 14.95 11.23 12.46
CA LEU A 310 14.65 9.88 12.94
C LEU A 310 14.53 8.89 11.77
N ARG A 311 13.81 9.26 10.72
CA ARG A 311 13.67 8.43 9.54
C ARG A 311 15.00 8.20 8.84
N ALA A 312 15.82 9.23 8.67
CA ALA A 312 17.15 9.14 8.07
C ALA A 312 18.05 8.17 8.85
N TYR A 313 18.03 8.23 10.19
CA TYR A 313 18.73 7.26 11.03
C TYR A 313 18.23 5.83 10.79
N LEU A 314 16.92 5.61 10.80
CA LEU A 314 16.35 4.27 10.58
C LEU A 314 16.70 3.72 9.20
N GLU A 315 16.68 4.55 8.18
CA GLU A 315 17.08 4.19 6.82
C GLU A 315 18.58 3.83 6.75
N HIS A 316 19.44 4.62 7.40
CA HIS A 316 20.87 4.34 7.51
C HIS A 316 21.13 3.02 8.25
N ALA A 317 20.51 2.84 9.42
CA ALA A 317 20.64 1.64 10.23
C ALA A 317 20.12 0.37 9.52
N TYR A 318 19.13 0.53 8.66
CA TYR A 318 18.59 -0.56 7.83
C TYR A 318 19.49 -0.87 6.63
N LYS A 319 20.02 0.14 5.94
CA LYS A 319 20.85 -0.05 4.74
C LYS A 319 22.28 -0.51 5.05
N LEU A 320 22.87 0.04 6.10
CA LEU A 320 24.30 -0.17 6.40
C LEU A 320 24.53 -0.96 7.69
N GLY A 321 23.50 -1.12 8.52
CA GLY A 321 23.57 -1.84 9.79
C GLY A 321 22.71 -3.11 9.84
N PRO A 322 22.63 -3.75 11.01
CA PRO A 322 21.89 -5.00 11.19
C PRO A 322 20.40 -4.80 11.50
N LEU A 323 19.83 -3.62 11.35
CA LEU A 323 18.48 -3.30 11.80
C LEU A 323 17.41 -4.18 11.15
N CYS A 324 16.67 -4.94 11.97
CA CYS A 324 15.58 -5.81 11.55
C CYS A 324 14.24 -5.42 12.17
N TYR A 325 14.28 -5.03 13.45
CA TYR A 325 13.11 -4.72 14.24
C TYR A 325 13.32 -3.38 14.95
N VAL A 326 12.31 -2.53 14.88
CA VAL A 326 12.28 -1.24 15.57
C VAL A 326 11.11 -1.22 16.55
N LEU A 327 11.38 -0.86 17.78
CA LEU A 327 10.37 -0.45 18.75
C LEU A 327 10.50 1.07 18.95
N LEU A 328 9.53 1.82 18.46
CA LEU A 328 9.37 3.23 18.74
C LEU A 328 8.64 3.35 20.10
N ALA A 329 9.37 3.73 21.13
CA ALA A 329 8.89 3.67 22.51
C ALA A 329 8.75 5.07 23.11
N GLY A 330 7.50 5.47 23.29
CA GLY A 330 7.06 6.79 23.72
C GLY A 330 5.89 7.29 22.90
N ASP A 331 5.30 8.38 23.35
CA ASP A 331 4.28 9.11 22.61
C ASP A 331 4.90 10.29 21.82
N TYR A 332 4.06 11.17 21.31
CA TYR A 332 4.48 12.35 20.53
C TYR A 332 5.35 13.36 21.35
N SER A 333 5.33 13.28 22.68
CA SER A 333 6.18 14.11 23.54
C SER A 333 7.61 13.57 23.64
N VAL A 334 7.81 12.29 23.33
CA VAL A 334 9.11 11.58 23.39
C VAL A 334 9.70 11.41 21.99
N LEU A 335 8.88 11.01 21.03
CA LEU A 335 9.29 10.73 19.67
C LEU A 335 8.64 11.69 18.70
N PRO A 336 9.42 12.27 17.77
CA PRO A 336 8.86 13.16 16.77
C PRO A 336 7.94 12.41 15.82
N ILE A 337 6.73 12.94 15.59
CA ILE A 337 5.75 12.41 14.67
C ILE A 337 5.44 13.42 13.57
N ARG A 338 4.95 12.94 12.44
CA ARG A 338 4.32 13.77 11.42
C ARG A 338 2.85 13.44 11.33
N TYR A 339 2.04 14.47 11.27
CA TYR A 339 0.64 14.33 10.89
C TYR A 339 0.56 14.25 9.37
N GLY A 340 0.23 13.08 8.85
CA GLY A 340 -0.04 12.92 7.42
C GLY A 340 -1.44 13.40 7.10
N TYR A 341 -1.57 14.48 6.37
CA TYR A 341 -2.82 14.82 5.72
C TYR A 341 -3.00 13.91 4.50
N ARG A 342 -3.85 12.92 4.62
CA ARG A 342 -4.39 12.22 3.46
C ARG A 342 -5.82 12.70 3.32
N ALA A 343 -6.15 13.29 2.18
CA ALA A 343 -7.50 13.78 1.87
C ALA A 343 -8.55 12.66 1.77
N VAL A 344 -8.20 11.43 2.11
CA VAL A 344 -9.08 10.27 2.09
C VAL A 344 -8.69 9.36 3.25
N SER A 345 -9.65 9.19 4.18
CA SER A 345 -9.72 8.11 5.18
C SER A 345 -8.65 8.12 6.29
N TYR A 346 -9.13 8.28 7.52
CA TYR A 346 -8.40 7.88 8.72
C TYR A 346 -8.15 6.38 8.69
N THR A 347 -6.97 5.98 8.33
CA THR A 347 -6.44 4.76 8.92
C THR A 347 -5.96 5.13 10.31
N HIS A 348 -6.79 4.91 11.32
CA HIS A 348 -6.27 4.70 12.65
C HIS A 348 -5.29 3.53 12.52
N LEU A 349 -4.01 3.83 12.60
CA LEU A 349 -3.04 2.87 13.08
C LEU A 349 -3.33 2.69 14.58
N ARG A 350 -4.46 2.06 14.89
CA ARG A 350 -4.60 1.40 16.16
C ARG A 350 -3.56 0.29 16.12
N ALA A 351 -2.52 0.43 16.92
CA ALA A 351 -1.79 -0.72 17.39
C ALA A 351 -2.87 -1.73 17.82
N HIS A 352 -2.92 -2.89 17.14
CA HIS A 352 -3.78 -3.96 17.59
C HIS A 352 -3.27 -4.36 18.96
N GLU A 353 -3.92 -3.86 20.01
CA GLU A 353 -3.86 -4.49 21.31
C GLU A 353 -4.47 -5.86 21.12
N THR A 354 -3.62 -6.87 21.02
CA THR A 354 -4.02 -8.27 21.20
C THR A 354 -4.43 -8.42 22.66
N ARG A 355 -5.71 -8.24 22.95
CA ARG A 355 -6.30 -8.77 24.17
C ARG A 355 -6.29 -10.29 24.06
N HIS A 356 -5.54 -10.92 24.96
CA HIS A 356 -5.71 -12.32 25.31
C HIS A 356 -6.92 -12.48 26.23
#